data_8ae6e266d69bf53c4aba5041182d023c
#
_entry.id   8ae6e266d69bf53c4aba5041182d023c
#
_cell.length_a   1.000
_cell.length_b   1.000
_cell.length_c   1.000
_cell.angle_alpha   90.00
_cell.angle_beta   90.00
_cell.angle_gamma   90.00
#
_symmetry.space_group_name_H-M   'P 1'
#
loop_
_entity.id
_entity.type
_entity.pdbx_description
1 polymer ?
#
loop_
_entity_poly.entity_id
_entity_poly.type
_entity_poly.pdbx_seq_one_letter_code
_entity_poly.pdbx_strand_id
1 'polypeptide(L)'
;MQIEKGRPTQAAAAAYLAKTYLFKAYRQDGVNNNLTGINEEDLKQVVKYTDPLIMAKAGYGLENDYSMNFLPQYENGAESVWAIQYSINDGTYNGNLNWGMGLTTPQILGCCDFHKPSQNLVNAFKTDSQGKPLFNTYDNENYEVTTDNVDPRLFHTVGMPGFPYKYN
;
A
#
# COMPACT_ATOMS: atom_id res chain seq x y z
N MET A 1 -14.94 3.36 15.10
CA MET A 1 -14.86 2.09 14.38
C MET A 1 -16.17 1.82 13.66
N GLN A 2 -16.13 1.35 12.45
CA GLN A 2 -17.31 1.10 11.62
C GLN A 2 -18.17 -0.02 12.20
N ILE A 3 -19.45 0.22 12.43
CA ILE A 3 -20.37 -0.79 12.99
C ILE A 3 -20.68 -1.88 11.96
N GLU A 4 -20.89 -1.50 10.70
CA GLU A 4 -21.12 -2.42 9.58
C GLU A 4 -19.91 -2.40 8.66
N LYS A 5 -19.13 -3.47 8.67
CA LYS A 5 -17.94 -3.62 7.82
C LYS A 5 -18.32 -3.56 6.34
N GLY A 6 -17.47 -2.93 5.53
CA GLY A 6 -17.69 -2.80 4.09
C GLY A 6 -18.58 -1.64 3.65
N ARG A 7 -19.30 -0.97 4.52
CA ARG A 7 -20.04 0.24 4.16
C ARG A 7 -19.15 1.48 4.17
N PRO A 8 -19.30 2.40 3.19
CA PRO A 8 -18.53 3.64 3.17
C PRO A 8 -18.92 4.53 4.36
N THR A 9 -17.94 5.11 4.99
CA THR A 9 -18.07 6.05 6.11
C THR A 9 -17.73 7.47 5.67
N GLN A 10 -17.96 8.45 6.54
CA GLN A 10 -17.49 9.82 6.31
C GLN A 10 -15.95 9.87 6.17
N ALA A 11 -15.20 9.07 6.94
CA ALA A 11 -13.75 8.98 6.83
C ALA A 11 -13.32 8.37 5.48
N ALA A 12 -14.03 7.36 4.99
CA ALA A 12 -13.79 6.81 3.65
C ALA A 12 -14.01 7.88 2.56
N ALA A 13 -15.09 8.65 2.66
CA ALA A 13 -15.34 9.76 1.73
C ALA A 13 -14.22 10.83 1.79
N ALA A 14 -13.75 11.19 2.99
CA ALA A 14 -12.64 12.12 3.17
C ALA A 14 -11.34 11.58 2.56
N ALA A 15 -11.01 10.31 2.76
CA ALA A 15 -9.82 9.68 2.18
C ALA A 15 -9.87 9.70 0.65
N TYR A 16 -11.01 9.40 0.04
CA TYR A 16 -11.18 9.47 -1.43
C TYR A 16 -11.13 10.91 -1.95
N LEU A 17 -11.67 11.87 -1.22
CA LEU A 17 -11.54 13.30 -1.56
C LEU A 17 -10.07 13.73 -1.52
N ALA A 18 -9.33 13.38 -0.48
CA ALA A 18 -7.91 13.65 -0.38
C ALA A 18 -7.14 13.07 -1.59
N LYS A 19 -7.39 11.81 -1.92
CA LYS A 19 -6.79 11.16 -3.10
C LYS A 19 -7.15 11.88 -4.39
N THR A 20 -8.40 12.28 -4.57
CA THR A 20 -8.86 13.01 -5.76
C THR A 20 -8.18 14.36 -5.89
N TYR A 21 -8.07 15.11 -4.79
CA TYR A 21 -7.36 16.39 -4.78
C TYR A 21 -5.87 16.22 -5.03
N LEU A 22 -5.25 15.16 -4.52
CA LEU A 22 -3.85 14.85 -4.80
C LEU A 22 -3.61 14.67 -6.31
N PHE A 23 -4.39 13.81 -6.97
CA PHE A 23 -4.31 13.64 -8.42
C PHE A 23 -4.60 14.95 -9.17
N LYS A 24 -5.61 15.69 -8.74
CA LYS A 24 -5.97 16.98 -9.34
C LYS A 24 -4.87 18.02 -9.18
N ALA A 25 -4.13 18.03 -8.08
CA ALA A 25 -3.07 19.00 -7.82
C ALA A 25 -1.93 18.92 -8.84
N TYR A 26 -1.60 17.73 -9.30
CA TYR A 26 -0.55 17.50 -10.29
C TYR A 26 -1.12 17.60 -11.70
N ARG A 27 -0.95 18.79 -12.34
CA ARG A 27 -1.44 19.03 -13.70
C ARG A 27 -0.54 18.36 -14.72
N GLN A 28 -1.15 17.65 -15.65
CA GLN A 28 -0.45 16.99 -16.75
C GLN A 28 -0.99 17.45 -18.09
N ASP A 29 -0.13 17.48 -19.11
CA ASP A 29 -0.60 17.63 -20.48
C ASP A 29 -1.33 16.36 -20.95
N GLY A 30 -2.35 16.53 -21.80
CA GLY A 30 -3.17 15.41 -22.26
C GLY A 30 -2.53 14.55 -23.36
N VAL A 31 -1.33 14.88 -23.82
CA VAL A 31 -0.66 14.19 -24.93
C VAL A 31 0.47 13.28 -24.42
N ASN A 32 1.36 13.85 -23.62
CA ASN A 32 2.58 13.14 -23.16
C ASN A 32 2.56 12.81 -21.67
N ASN A 33 1.51 13.23 -20.95
CA ASN A 33 1.40 13.10 -19.50
C ASN A 33 2.55 13.78 -18.71
N ASN A 34 3.20 14.77 -19.32
CA ASN A 34 4.24 15.54 -18.63
C ASN A 34 3.61 16.45 -17.57
N LEU A 35 4.27 16.55 -16.43
CA LEU A 35 3.86 17.46 -15.37
C LEU A 35 4.00 18.91 -15.86
N THR A 36 2.88 19.65 -15.90
CA THR A 36 2.82 21.06 -16.32
C THR A 36 2.73 22.03 -15.16
N GLY A 37 2.44 21.56 -13.97
CA GLY A 37 2.40 22.39 -12.77
C GLY A 37 1.79 21.67 -11.56
N ILE A 38 1.99 22.24 -10.39
CA ILE A 38 1.41 21.76 -9.12
C ILE A 38 0.54 22.87 -8.55
N ASN A 39 -0.70 22.53 -8.20
CA ASN A 39 -1.66 23.47 -7.63
C ASN A 39 -1.66 23.36 -6.09
N GLU A 40 -1.18 24.39 -5.41
CA GLU A 40 -1.04 24.42 -3.96
C GLU A 40 -2.40 24.43 -3.24
N GLU A 41 -3.44 25.06 -3.79
CA GLU A 41 -4.76 25.09 -3.17
C GLU A 41 -5.40 23.70 -3.15
N ASP A 42 -5.21 22.91 -4.20
CA ASP A 42 -5.62 21.51 -4.21
C ASP A 42 -4.82 20.68 -3.19
N LEU A 43 -3.51 20.93 -3.01
CA LEU A 43 -2.72 20.29 -1.95
C LEU A 43 -3.18 20.66 -0.53
N LYS A 44 -3.60 21.90 -0.30
CA LYS A 44 -4.21 22.29 0.98
C LYS A 44 -5.49 21.50 1.27
N GLN A 45 -6.28 21.17 0.25
CA GLN A 45 -7.45 20.29 0.43
C GLN A 45 -7.01 18.86 0.79
N VAL A 46 -5.91 18.34 0.21
CA VAL A 46 -5.37 17.05 0.63
C VAL A 46 -5.07 17.06 2.13
N VAL A 47 -4.30 18.04 2.61
CA VAL A 47 -3.95 18.18 4.04
C VAL A 47 -5.22 18.25 4.89
N LYS A 48 -6.20 19.06 4.50
CA LYS A 48 -7.48 19.20 5.23
C LYS A 48 -8.21 17.87 5.40
N TYR A 49 -8.27 17.03 4.36
CA TYR A 49 -9.01 15.77 4.41
C TYR A 49 -8.21 14.60 4.99
N THR A 50 -6.89 14.75 5.10
CA THR A 50 -5.99 13.77 5.75
C THR A 50 -5.58 14.18 7.16
N ASP A 51 -6.21 15.21 7.74
CA ASP A 51 -5.88 15.67 9.09
C ASP A 51 -5.92 14.50 10.09
N PRO A 52 -4.80 14.21 10.77
CA PRO A 52 -4.72 13.11 11.73
C PRO A 52 -5.77 13.18 12.83
N LEU A 53 -6.21 14.38 13.21
CA LEU A 53 -7.27 14.56 14.24
C LEU A 53 -8.63 14.07 13.73
N ILE A 54 -8.94 14.23 12.45
CA ILE A 54 -10.16 13.72 11.83
C ILE A 54 -10.13 12.19 11.82
N MET A 55 -9.02 11.60 11.42
CA MET A 55 -8.85 10.16 11.35
C MET A 55 -8.84 9.51 12.74
N ALA A 56 -8.15 10.09 13.71
CA ALA A 56 -8.12 9.61 15.09
C ALA A 56 -9.51 9.64 15.76
N LYS A 57 -10.29 10.71 15.55
CA LYS A 57 -11.68 10.80 16.04
C LYS A 57 -12.58 9.73 15.42
N ALA A 58 -12.31 9.30 14.20
CA ALA A 58 -13.03 8.23 13.54
C ALA A 58 -12.55 6.83 13.98
N GLY A 59 -11.52 6.75 14.85
CA GLY A 59 -10.97 5.50 15.37
C GLY A 59 -9.94 4.83 14.46
N TYR A 60 -9.37 5.58 13.50
CA TYR A 60 -8.28 5.10 12.64
C TYR A 60 -6.92 5.52 13.18
N GLY A 61 -5.91 4.71 12.90
CA GLY A 61 -4.53 4.93 13.29
C GLY A 61 -3.62 3.95 12.57
N LEU A 62 -2.33 4.04 12.79
CA LEU A 62 -1.37 3.07 12.26
C LEU A 62 -1.40 1.80 13.11
N GLU A 63 -1.22 0.64 12.46
CA GLU A 63 -0.96 -0.61 13.16
C GLU A 63 0.43 -0.58 13.80
N ASN A 64 0.58 -1.31 14.91
CA ASN A 64 1.87 -1.37 15.61
C ASN A 64 2.96 -2.09 14.82
N ASP A 65 2.57 -3.00 13.94
CA ASP A 65 3.44 -3.72 13.03
C ASP A 65 2.84 -3.67 11.62
N TYR A 66 3.65 -3.31 10.64
CA TYR A 66 3.24 -3.20 9.24
C TYR A 66 2.60 -4.48 8.70
N SER A 67 3.08 -5.65 9.12
CA SER A 67 2.56 -6.95 8.66
C SER A 67 1.10 -7.18 9.05
N MET A 68 0.61 -6.54 10.13
CA MET A 68 -0.77 -6.68 10.60
C MET A 68 -1.80 -6.26 9.53
N ASN A 69 -1.43 -5.33 8.64
CA ASN A 69 -2.30 -4.91 7.54
C ASN A 69 -2.60 -6.03 6.52
N PHE A 70 -1.83 -7.11 6.52
CA PHE A 70 -1.91 -8.18 5.51
C PHE A 70 -2.28 -9.55 6.10
N LEU A 71 -2.44 -9.65 7.39
CA LEU A 71 -2.73 -10.90 8.08
C LEU A 71 -4.23 -11.05 8.34
N PRO A 72 -4.84 -12.21 8.01
CA PRO A 72 -6.29 -12.43 8.17
C PRO A 72 -6.83 -12.17 9.57
N GLN A 73 -6.05 -12.46 10.63
CA GLN A 73 -6.47 -12.23 12.00
C GLN A 73 -6.60 -10.75 12.38
N TYR A 74 -6.09 -9.84 11.56
CA TYR A 74 -6.16 -8.38 11.76
C TYR A 74 -7.05 -7.69 10.73
N GLU A 75 -7.89 -8.43 10.04
CA GLU A 75 -8.83 -7.86 9.06
C GLU A 75 -9.65 -6.71 9.64
N ASN A 76 -9.81 -5.66 8.85
CA ASN A 76 -10.52 -4.44 9.26
C ASN A 76 -9.89 -3.76 10.49
N GLY A 77 -8.57 -3.84 10.63
CA GLY A 77 -7.79 -3.20 11.66
C GLY A 77 -7.78 -1.67 11.60
N ALA A 78 -6.91 -1.05 12.40
CA ALA A 78 -6.90 0.40 12.60
C ALA A 78 -6.59 1.22 11.33
N GLU A 79 -5.83 0.68 10.38
CA GLU A 79 -5.55 1.34 9.10
C GLU A 79 -6.62 1.11 8.02
N SER A 80 -7.56 0.18 8.23
CA SER A 80 -8.58 -0.14 7.23
C SER A 80 -9.69 0.90 7.20
N VAL A 81 -9.54 1.93 6.40
CA VAL A 81 -10.51 3.02 6.27
C VAL A 81 -11.79 2.58 5.56
N TRP A 82 -11.65 1.80 4.51
CA TRP A 82 -12.75 1.15 3.80
C TRP A 82 -12.25 -0.03 2.99
N ALA A 83 -12.85 -1.19 3.21
CA ALA A 83 -12.51 -2.42 2.51
C ALA A 83 -13.76 -3.12 2.02
N ILE A 84 -13.73 -3.60 0.77
CA ILE A 84 -14.75 -4.50 0.24
C ILE A 84 -14.56 -5.85 0.95
N GLN A 85 -15.65 -6.34 1.55
CA GLN A 85 -15.61 -7.58 2.32
C GLN A 85 -15.74 -8.77 1.36
N TYR A 86 -14.68 -9.56 1.28
CA TYR A 86 -14.69 -10.87 0.62
C TYR A 86 -14.87 -11.96 1.66
N SER A 87 -15.45 -13.07 1.26
CA SER A 87 -15.63 -14.24 2.11
C SER A 87 -15.07 -15.49 1.45
N ILE A 88 -14.85 -16.53 2.25
CA ILE A 88 -14.40 -17.83 1.79
C ILE A 88 -15.45 -18.87 2.20
N ASN A 89 -15.93 -19.67 1.24
CA ASN A 89 -16.86 -20.77 1.49
C ASN A 89 -18.17 -20.35 2.21
N ASP A 90 -18.69 -19.17 1.90
CA ASP A 90 -19.92 -18.63 2.47
C ASP A 90 -21.21 -19.20 1.86
N GLY A 91 -21.08 -20.17 0.94
CA GLY A 91 -22.22 -20.79 0.24
C GLY A 91 -22.74 -20.00 -0.95
N THR A 92 -22.17 -18.85 -1.28
CA THR A 92 -22.57 -18.05 -2.44
C THR A 92 -21.54 -18.12 -3.57
N TYR A 93 -22.02 -17.94 -4.80
CA TYR A 93 -21.13 -17.88 -5.98
C TYR A 93 -20.16 -16.70 -5.92
N ASN A 94 -20.60 -15.58 -5.38
CA ASN A 94 -19.82 -14.34 -5.34
C ASN A 94 -18.91 -14.21 -4.11
N GLY A 95 -19.04 -15.08 -3.11
CA GLY A 95 -18.31 -15.00 -1.86
C GLY A 95 -16.82 -15.29 -1.96
N ASN A 96 -16.37 -15.93 -3.03
CA ASN A 96 -14.98 -16.38 -3.21
C ASN A 96 -14.22 -15.60 -4.31
N LEU A 97 -14.38 -14.30 -4.38
CA LEU A 97 -13.80 -13.48 -5.47
C LEU A 97 -12.35 -13.06 -5.26
N ASN A 98 -11.66 -13.57 -4.26
CA ASN A 98 -10.25 -13.21 -4.00
C ASN A 98 -9.27 -14.02 -4.85
N TRP A 99 -9.31 -13.82 -6.16
CA TRP A 99 -8.51 -14.58 -7.11
C TRP A 99 -7.07 -14.08 -7.24
N GLY A 100 -6.83 -12.80 -6.98
CA GLY A 100 -5.53 -12.16 -7.21
C GLY A 100 -4.40 -12.67 -6.31
N MET A 101 -4.71 -13.07 -5.10
CA MET A 101 -3.72 -13.50 -4.11
C MET A 101 -3.02 -14.81 -4.49
N GLY A 102 -3.73 -15.75 -5.11
CA GLY A 102 -3.16 -17.01 -5.55
C GLY A 102 -2.20 -16.89 -6.74
N LEU A 103 -2.30 -15.80 -7.50
CA LEU A 103 -1.53 -15.60 -8.72
C LEU A 103 -0.12 -15.03 -8.46
N THR A 104 0.16 -14.55 -7.26
CA THR A 104 1.41 -13.87 -6.91
C THR A 104 2.47 -14.78 -6.33
N THR A 105 2.14 -16.05 -6.07
CA THR A 105 3.08 -17.01 -5.48
C THR A 105 3.91 -17.72 -6.54
N PRO A 106 5.16 -18.11 -6.21
CA PRO A 106 5.92 -19.02 -7.04
C PRO A 106 5.18 -20.33 -7.30
N GLN A 107 5.40 -20.94 -8.44
CA GLN A 107 4.70 -22.15 -8.86
C GLN A 107 4.82 -23.31 -7.85
N ILE A 108 5.97 -23.40 -7.19
CA ILE A 108 6.23 -24.42 -6.15
C ILE A 108 5.41 -24.20 -4.86
N LEU A 109 4.94 -22.97 -4.61
CA LEU A 109 4.18 -22.60 -3.39
C LEU A 109 2.71 -22.30 -3.66
N GLY A 110 2.26 -22.47 -4.89
CA GLY A 110 0.89 -22.17 -5.29
C GLY A 110 0.76 -22.10 -6.80
N CYS A 111 0.39 -20.96 -7.31
CA CYS A 111 0.28 -20.63 -8.73
C CYS A 111 0.61 -19.15 -8.87
N CYS A 112 0.87 -18.78 -9.91
CA CYS A 112 1.18 -19.03 -11.29
C CYS A 112 2.31 -18.09 -11.66
N ASP A 113 2.96 -17.54 -10.62
CA ASP A 113 4.16 -16.71 -10.73
C ASP A 113 3.93 -15.38 -11.48
N PHE A 114 2.70 -14.88 -11.40
CA PHE A 114 2.34 -13.54 -11.88
C PHE A 114 2.76 -12.45 -10.87
N HIS A 115 2.83 -11.21 -11.35
CA HIS A 115 3.18 -10.05 -10.53
C HIS A 115 4.51 -10.18 -9.79
N LYS A 116 5.52 -10.76 -10.46
CA LYS A 116 6.88 -10.80 -9.92
C LYS A 116 7.38 -9.38 -9.63
N PRO A 117 8.03 -9.16 -8.49
CA PRO A 117 8.64 -7.88 -8.21
C PRO A 117 9.76 -7.59 -9.21
N SER A 118 9.83 -6.36 -9.69
CA SER A 118 10.95 -5.89 -10.50
C SER A 118 12.15 -5.53 -9.61
N GLN A 119 13.36 -5.52 -10.20
CA GLN A 119 14.53 -5.00 -9.49
C GLN A 119 14.33 -3.54 -9.07
N ASN A 120 13.70 -2.72 -9.90
CA ASN A 120 13.40 -1.32 -9.57
C ASN A 120 12.50 -1.19 -8.33
N LEU A 121 11.54 -2.11 -8.15
CA LEU A 121 10.74 -2.13 -6.93
C LEU A 121 11.62 -2.40 -5.71
N VAL A 122 12.52 -3.39 -5.79
CA VAL A 122 13.45 -3.70 -4.68
C VAL A 122 14.36 -2.50 -4.39
N ASN A 123 14.93 -1.90 -5.44
CA ASN A 123 15.79 -0.73 -5.32
C ASN A 123 15.07 0.46 -4.67
N ALA A 124 13.77 0.64 -4.93
CA ALA A 124 12.99 1.73 -4.37
C ALA A 124 12.85 1.68 -2.83
N PHE A 125 13.12 0.54 -2.21
CA PHE A 125 13.19 0.42 -0.75
C PHE A 125 14.54 0.85 -0.16
N LYS A 126 15.57 1.13 -0.98
CA LYS A 126 16.89 1.56 -0.48
C LYS A 126 16.78 2.88 0.28
N THR A 127 17.54 2.95 1.37
CA THR A 127 17.59 4.14 2.24
C THR A 127 19.03 4.58 2.46
N ASP A 128 19.19 5.81 2.92
CA ASP A 128 20.46 6.26 3.49
C ASP A 128 20.67 5.64 4.88
N SER A 129 21.81 5.96 5.51
CA SER A 129 22.15 5.47 6.86
C SER A 129 21.21 5.99 7.97
N GLN A 130 20.36 6.96 7.67
CA GLN A 130 19.36 7.52 8.58
C GLN A 130 17.95 6.97 8.31
N GLY A 131 17.82 6.03 7.36
CA GLY A 131 16.53 5.44 6.97
C GLY A 131 15.69 6.32 6.04
N LYS A 132 16.25 7.35 5.41
CA LYS A 132 15.52 8.19 4.45
C LYS A 132 15.59 7.60 3.05
N PRO A 133 14.49 7.62 2.28
CA PRO A 133 14.47 7.09 0.93
C PRO A 133 15.45 7.79 -0.02
N LEU A 134 16.10 7.02 -0.90
CA LEU A 134 17.02 7.53 -1.92
C LEU A 134 16.29 7.96 -3.19
N PHE A 135 15.42 8.97 -3.14
CA PHE A 135 14.51 9.37 -4.21
C PHE A 135 15.15 9.53 -5.60
N ASN A 136 16.36 10.06 -5.67
CA ASN A 136 17.01 10.39 -6.93
C ASN A 136 18.10 9.40 -7.35
N THR A 137 18.47 8.47 -6.49
CA THR A 137 19.62 7.59 -6.69
C THR A 137 19.36 6.11 -6.43
N TYR A 138 18.14 5.77 -6.00
CA TYR A 138 17.77 4.40 -5.62
C TYR A 138 18.02 3.38 -6.74
N ASP A 139 17.93 3.80 -7.99
CA ASP A 139 17.99 2.96 -9.18
C ASP A 139 19.36 3.02 -9.91
N ASN A 140 20.32 3.76 -9.38
CA ASN A 140 21.66 3.84 -9.96
C ASN A 140 22.41 2.49 -9.90
N GLU A 141 22.17 1.72 -8.84
CA GLU A 141 22.76 0.41 -8.60
C GLU A 141 21.74 -0.53 -8.00
N ASN A 142 21.87 -1.83 -8.27
CA ASN A 142 20.99 -2.83 -7.68
C ASN A 142 21.23 -2.94 -6.17
N TYR A 143 20.15 -3.25 -5.45
CA TYR A 143 20.21 -3.51 -4.03
C TYR A 143 21.10 -4.70 -3.69
N GLU A 144 22.04 -4.48 -2.77
CA GLU A 144 22.96 -5.49 -2.25
C GLU A 144 22.70 -5.73 -0.76
N VAL A 145 22.31 -6.96 -0.43
CA VAL A 145 21.86 -7.36 0.94
C VAL A 145 22.92 -7.07 2.02
N THR A 146 24.20 -7.15 1.67
CA THR A 146 25.30 -7.06 2.64
C THR A 146 25.77 -5.64 2.90
N THR A 147 25.47 -4.70 2.02
CA THR A 147 26.04 -3.34 2.05
C THR A 147 25.01 -2.25 2.12
N ASP A 148 23.82 -2.47 1.58
CA ASP A 148 22.82 -1.42 1.46
C ASP A 148 21.86 -1.39 2.65
N ASN A 149 21.50 -0.18 3.08
CA ASN A 149 20.41 0.01 3.99
C ASN A 149 19.08 -0.03 3.22
N VAL A 150 18.06 -0.58 3.85
CA VAL A 150 16.75 -0.75 3.23
C VAL A 150 15.62 -0.55 4.23
N ASP A 151 14.49 -0.04 3.76
CA ASP A 151 13.25 -0.02 4.53
C ASP A 151 12.81 -1.47 4.83
N PRO A 152 12.61 -1.84 6.10
CA PRO A 152 12.27 -3.21 6.50
C PRO A 152 10.97 -3.73 5.87
N ARG A 153 10.09 -2.85 5.37
CA ARG A 153 8.89 -3.25 4.65
C ARG A 153 9.18 -4.03 3.36
N LEU A 154 10.42 -3.94 2.82
CA LEU A 154 10.85 -4.77 1.71
C LEU A 154 10.60 -6.25 1.99
N PHE A 155 10.97 -6.74 3.17
CA PHE A 155 10.87 -8.16 3.53
C PHE A 155 9.44 -8.65 3.78
N HIS A 156 8.49 -7.73 3.93
CA HIS A 156 7.05 -8.03 3.96
C HIS A 156 6.40 -7.95 2.57
N THR A 157 7.07 -7.30 1.62
CA THR A 157 6.52 -7.03 0.28
C THR A 157 7.07 -7.99 -0.76
N VAL A 158 8.35 -8.37 -0.64
CA VAL A 158 9.08 -9.18 -1.62
C VAL A 158 9.69 -10.40 -0.95
N GLY A 159 9.47 -11.59 -1.53
CA GLY A 159 10.17 -12.80 -1.13
C GLY A 159 11.63 -12.74 -1.58
N MET A 160 12.53 -12.42 -0.64
CA MET A 160 13.97 -12.28 -0.91
C MET A 160 14.72 -13.57 -0.62
N PRO A 161 15.70 -13.98 -1.46
CA PRO A 161 16.54 -15.12 -1.19
C PRO A 161 17.27 -15.00 0.16
N GLY A 162 17.24 -16.06 0.97
CA GLY A 162 17.87 -16.08 2.28
C GLY A 162 17.05 -15.47 3.42
N PHE A 163 15.86 -14.95 3.14
CA PHE A 163 14.94 -14.40 4.14
C PHE A 163 13.69 -15.29 4.31
N PRO A 164 13.03 -15.25 5.48
CA PRO A 164 11.80 -16.00 5.71
C PRO A 164 10.73 -15.66 4.66
N TYR A 165 10.01 -16.67 4.21
CA TYR A 165 8.88 -16.52 3.29
C TYR A 165 7.60 -17.00 3.95
N LYS A 166 6.52 -16.22 3.83
CA LYS A 166 5.21 -16.52 4.45
C LYS A 166 5.31 -16.79 5.95
N TYR A 167 6.18 -16.05 6.62
CA TYR A 167 6.37 -16.13 8.09
C TYR A 167 6.92 -17.46 8.63
N ASN A 168 7.63 -18.21 7.80
CA ASN A 168 8.35 -19.43 8.17
C ASN A 168 9.84 -19.18 8.31
#